data_a1e56f85d11bccd3f7fde45002661a0b
#
_entry.id   a1e56f85d11bccd3f7fde45002661a0b
#
_cell.length_a   1.000
_cell.length_b   1.000
_cell.length_c   1.000
_cell.angle_alpha   90.00
_cell.angle_beta   90.00
_cell.angle_gamma   90.00
#
_symmetry.space_group_name_H-M   'P 1'
#
loop_
_entity.id
_entity.type
_entity.pdbx_description
1 polymer ?
#
loop_
_entity_poly.entity_id
_entity_poly.type
_entity_poly.pdbx_seq_one_letter_code
_entity_poly.pdbx_strand_id
1 'polypeptide(L)'
;NSGALTQRLYHRQDSLLFSKLKDFVPSERKQHFLYRFLKWFNRDIDHYILPIYRAELYGQSRYADSLFNYIAPKYERSLYLHSAHDIGHALEDLMLVGCSSLAAWGTHTQDGKLLIGRNFDFYLSDDFATEKLVRFVRPTEGYPFMSYAWGGMIGVMSGMNTEGLTVTINAGKSNIPLKARTPISLLCREILQFASTTEEAIAIAKKRKVFVSEAIMVGSAKEKKAVIIEVSPKKFGVYEVDNGLLLCTNHFQSAPYSKDKKNLKQIELTHTTYRYEKLQELTQENILSPEKIATILRNTQGLNGKALGYGNEKALNQLLAHHSVVFSPEDCIAWVSTAPYQLGAYIAYDLKEIFKEPSYPSHSLHLQTQRNIPADPFVHTQAYKDYEQYRQLEQQLILQLQKKSTIQMNDYLSLTALNPDYWKGYYLLGEAYWTNRCYKEAEEQYKIALSKEIPYVEERKQIEKRLKKCKN
;
A
#
# COMPACT_ATOMS: atom_id res chain seq x y z
N ASN A 1 3.79 -23.84 -12.87
CA ASN A 1 4.78 -23.07 -13.65
C ASN A 1 5.17 -21.74 -12.98
N SER A 2 4.22 -20.99 -12.38
CA SER A 2 4.51 -19.69 -11.74
C SER A 2 5.64 -19.78 -10.71
N GLY A 3 5.61 -20.78 -9.80
CA GLY A 3 6.63 -20.97 -8.79
C GLY A 3 8.04 -21.17 -9.37
N ALA A 4 8.17 -21.96 -10.43
CA ALA A 4 9.45 -22.18 -11.10
C ALA A 4 9.99 -20.91 -11.73
N LEU A 5 9.14 -20.16 -12.45
CA LEU A 5 9.52 -18.92 -13.14
C LEU A 5 9.91 -17.80 -12.17
N THR A 6 9.33 -17.78 -10.98
CA THR A 6 9.52 -16.70 -10.00
C THR A 6 10.28 -17.16 -8.75
N GLN A 7 10.95 -18.32 -8.78
CA GLN A 7 11.62 -18.90 -7.62
C GLN A 7 12.60 -17.93 -6.94
N ARG A 8 13.44 -17.26 -7.72
CA ARG A 8 14.41 -16.27 -7.19
C ARG A 8 13.69 -15.14 -6.45
N LEU A 9 12.61 -14.61 -7.03
CA LEU A 9 11.82 -13.54 -6.41
C LEU A 9 11.10 -14.02 -5.15
N TYR A 10 10.62 -15.27 -5.17
CA TYR A 10 9.99 -15.87 -4.00
C TYR A 10 10.99 -16.02 -2.84
N HIS A 11 12.20 -16.58 -3.10
CA HIS A 11 13.25 -16.70 -2.08
C HIS A 11 13.64 -15.33 -1.51
N ARG A 12 13.79 -14.32 -2.36
CA ARG A 12 14.08 -12.96 -1.91
C ARG A 12 12.99 -12.41 -0.99
N GLN A 13 11.73 -12.59 -1.34
CA GLN A 13 10.61 -12.13 -0.52
C GLN A 13 10.54 -12.87 0.83
N ASP A 14 10.73 -14.19 0.85
CA ASP A 14 10.86 -14.96 2.08
C ASP A 14 11.98 -14.38 2.97
N SER A 15 13.17 -14.13 2.40
CA SER A 15 14.30 -13.56 3.11
C SER A 15 14.02 -12.18 3.66
N LEU A 16 13.43 -11.29 2.88
CA LEU A 16 13.09 -9.92 3.30
C LEU A 16 12.09 -9.92 4.47
N LEU A 17 11.01 -10.69 4.35
CA LEU A 17 9.99 -10.74 5.38
C LEU A 17 10.53 -11.32 6.70
N PHE A 18 11.25 -12.45 6.62
CA PHE A 18 11.76 -13.11 7.82
C PHE A 18 12.95 -12.38 8.44
N SER A 19 13.77 -11.68 7.65
CA SER A 19 14.82 -10.79 8.19
C SER A 19 14.21 -9.63 8.96
N LYS A 20 13.19 -8.98 8.39
CA LYS A 20 12.45 -7.91 9.09
C LYS A 20 11.81 -8.40 10.39
N LEU A 21 11.24 -9.60 10.37
CA LEU A 21 10.69 -10.19 11.58
C LEU A 21 11.75 -10.40 12.68
N LYS A 22 12.98 -10.77 12.30
CA LYS A 22 14.12 -10.88 13.24
C LYS A 22 14.55 -9.52 13.77
N ASP A 23 14.55 -8.48 12.93
CA ASP A 23 14.88 -7.11 13.36
C ASP A 23 13.88 -6.60 14.41
N PHE A 24 12.58 -6.87 14.23
CA PHE A 24 11.53 -6.50 15.19
C PHE A 24 11.58 -7.32 16.48
N VAL A 25 12.02 -8.57 16.40
CA VAL A 25 12.09 -9.50 17.53
C VAL A 25 13.50 -10.10 17.63
N PRO A 26 14.50 -9.33 18.12
CA PRO A 26 15.91 -9.78 18.14
C PRO A 26 16.17 -11.01 19.03
N SER A 27 15.34 -11.26 20.03
CA SER A 27 15.50 -12.38 20.96
C SER A 27 15.04 -13.70 20.34
N GLU A 28 15.92 -14.69 20.20
CA GLU A 28 15.61 -16.02 19.67
C GLU A 28 14.44 -16.69 20.41
N ARG A 29 14.40 -16.60 21.74
CA ARG A 29 13.28 -17.15 22.54
C ARG A 29 11.95 -16.52 22.16
N LYS A 30 11.94 -15.19 21.95
CA LYS A 30 10.73 -14.46 21.50
C LYS A 30 10.37 -14.82 20.05
N GLN A 31 11.36 -15.04 19.17
CA GLN A 31 11.13 -15.52 17.81
C GLN A 31 10.46 -16.90 17.81
N HIS A 32 10.95 -17.85 18.63
CA HIS A 32 10.32 -19.17 18.75
C HIS A 32 8.87 -19.08 19.27
N PHE A 33 8.62 -18.20 20.25
CA PHE A 33 7.26 -17.95 20.72
C PHE A 33 6.37 -17.37 19.59
N LEU A 34 6.89 -16.40 18.84
CA LEU A 34 6.18 -15.79 17.71
C LEU A 34 5.84 -16.81 16.61
N TYR A 35 6.77 -17.71 16.28
CA TYR A 35 6.51 -18.77 15.28
C TYR A 35 5.45 -19.75 15.75
N ARG A 36 5.46 -20.13 17.03
CA ARG A 36 4.40 -20.96 17.64
C ARG A 36 3.05 -20.24 17.64
N PHE A 37 3.05 -18.94 17.93
CA PHE A 37 1.86 -18.11 17.85
C PHE A 37 1.34 -18.02 16.42
N LEU A 38 2.18 -17.76 15.42
CA LEU A 38 1.78 -17.73 14.01
C LEU A 38 1.17 -19.07 13.57
N LYS A 39 1.76 -20.19 13.96
CA LYS A 39 1.21 -21.51 13.68
C LYS A 39 -0.16 -21.70 14.34
N TRP A 40 -0.29 -21.35 15.62
CA TRP A 40 -1.57 -21.43 16.32
C TRP A 40 -2.63 -20.48 15.73
N PHE A 41 -2.24 -19.28 15.39
CA PHE A 41 -3.12 -18.27 14.78
C PHE A 41 -3.66 -18.71 13.42
N ASN A 42 -2.82 -19.31 12.59
CA ASN A 42 -3.15 -19.74 11.23
C ASN A 42 -3.64 -21.20 11.15
N ARG A 43 -3.82 -21.92 12.25
CA ARG A 43 -4.11 -23.36 12.26
C ARG A 43 -5.32 -23.81 11.45
N ASP A 44 -6.30 -22.93 11.26
CA ASP A 44 -7.54 -23.20 10.54
C ASP A 44 -7.64 -22.45 9.20
N ILE A 45 -6.56 -21.77 8.77
CA ILE A 45 -6.63 -20.86 7.62
C ILE A 45 -7.01 -21.54 6.31
N ASP A 46 -6.58 -22.77 6.11
CA ASP A 46 -6.87 -23.58 4.92
C ASP A 46 -8.37 -23.83 4.71
N HIS A 47 -9.16 -23.89 5.79
CA HIS A 47 -10.62 -23.99 5.72
C HIS A 47 -11.30 -22.75 5.12
N TYR A 48 -10.62 -21.61 5.12
CA TYR A 48 -11.11 -20.32 4.60
C TYR A 48 -10.54 -19.97 3.21
N ILE A 49 -9.75 -20.89 2.64
CA ILE A 49 -9.15 -20.71 1.31
C ILE A 49 -9.78 -21.71 0.34
N LEU A 50 -10.18 -21.25 -0.84
CA LEU A 50 -10.76 -22.10 -1.88
C LEU A 50 -9.84 -23.26 -2.25
N PRO A 51 -10.39 -24.48 -2.52
CA PRO A 51 -9.58 -25.64 -2.90
C PRO A 51 -8.63 -25.39 -4.06
N ILE A 52 -9.07 -24.64 -5.08
CA ILE A 52 -8.25 -24.26 -6.24
C ILE A 52 -7.04 -23.42 -5.84
N TYR A 53 -7.19 -22.49 -4.89
CA TYR A 53 -6.08 -21.67 -4.39
C TYR A 53 -5.15 -22.47 -3.47
N ARG A 54 -5.68 -23.40 -2.68
CA ARG A 54 -4.85 -24.33 -1.89
C ARG A 54 -3.96 -25.19 -2.79
N ALA A 55 -4.51 -25.70 -3.88
CA ALA A 55 -3.76 -26.48 -4.86
C ALA A 55 -2.65 -25.65 -5.53
N GLU A 56 -2.95 -24.39 -5.91
CA GLU A 56 -1.97 -23.48 -6.49
C GLU A 56 -0.87 -23.14 -5.47
N LEU A 57 -1.23 -22.81 -4.22
CA LEU A 57 -0.29 -22.54 -3.14
C LEU A 57 0.60 -23.74 -2.83
N TYR A 58 0.04 -24.95 -2.81
CA TYR A 58 0.80 -26.16 -2.63
C TYR A 58 1.82 -26.36 -3.76
N GLY A 59 1.38 -26.22 -5.01
CA GLY A 59 2.28 -26.31 -6.17
C GLY A 59 3.41 -25.24 -6.13
N GLN A 60 3.08 -24.02 -5.77
CA GLN A 60 4.04 -22.92 -5.66
C GLN A 60 5.00 -23.10 -4.48
N SER A 61 4.52 -23.59 -3.35
CA SER A 61 5.33 -23.80 -2.14
C SER A 61 6.50 -24.75 -2.34
N ARG A 62 6.46 -25.64 -3.33
CA ARG A 62 7.57 -26.54 -3.67
C ARG A 62 8.84 -25.77 -4.05
N TYR A 63 8.69 -24.53 -4.51
CA TYR A 63 9.75 -23.61 -4.90
C TYR A 63 10.13 -22.62 -3.80
N ALA A 64 9.53 -22.69 -2.62
CA ALA A 64 9.88 -21.87 -1.46
C ALA A 64 11.26 -22.26 -0.91
N ASP A 65 11.95 -21.32 -0.27
CA ASP A 65 13.27 -21.54 0.28
C ASP A 65 13.22 -22.54 1.46
N SER A 66 14.11 -23.51 1.48
CA SER A 66 14.23 -24.47 2.57
C SER A 66 14.89 -23.88 3.83
N LEU A 67 15.62 -22.74 3.69
CA LEU A 67 16.30 -22.07 4.80
C LEU A 67 15.35 -21.71 5.95
N PHE A 68 14.09 -21.46 5.66
CA PHE A 68 13.08 -21.05 6.65
C PHE A 68 12.18 -22.20 7.14
N ASN A 69 12.56 -23.47 6.89
CA ASN A 69 11.79 -24.64 7.36
C ASN A 69 11.69 -24.73 8.90
N TYR A 70 12.59 -24.07 9.62
CA TYR A 70 12.55 -23.98 11.09
C TYR A 70 11.34 -23.18 11.61
N ILE A 71 10.73 -22.33 10.78
CA ILE A 71 9.53 -21.55 11.11
C ILE A 71 8.30 -22.43 10.95
N ALA A 72 8.14 -23.03 9.76
CA ALA A 72 7.07 -23.95 9.40
C ALA A 72 7.40 -24.66 8.07
N PRO A 73 6.74 -25.80 7.74
CA PRO A 73 6.83 -26.43 6.43
C PRO A 73 6.49 -25.44 5.30
N LYS A 74 7.07 -25.67 4.12
CA LYS A 74 6.94 -24.77 2.96
C LYS A 74 5.50 -24.37 2.63
N TYR A 75 4.58 -25.31 2.64
CA TYR A 75 3.17 -25.04 2.34
C TYR A 75 2.50 -24.19 3.42
N GLU A 76 2.72 -24.51 4.70
CA GLU A 76 2.18 -23.70 5.81
C GLU A 76 2.72 -22.27 5.75
N ARG A 77 4.03 -22.07 5.45
CA ARG A 77 4.59 -20.73 5.26
C ARG A 77 3.92 -19.97 4.13
N SER A 78 3.62 -20.63 3.00
CA SER A 78 2.92 -20.00 1.89
C SER A 78 1.52 -19.51 2.30
N LEU A 79 0.82 -20.24 3.16
CA LEU A 79 -0.44 -19.80 3.76
C LEU A 79 -0.23 -18.60 4.70
N TYR A 80 0.80 -18.65 5.56
CA TYR A 80 1.10 -17.58 6.50
C TYR A 80 1.50 -16.28 5.80
N LEU A 81 2.24 -16.35 4.69
CA LEU A 81 2.62 -15.18 3.89
C LEU A 81 1.39 -14.46 3.32
N HIS A 82 0.33 -15.20 2.95
CA HIS A 82 -0.92 -14.58 2.48
C HIS A 82 -1.73 -13.93 3.60
N SER A 83 -1.56 -14.39 4.85
CA SER A 83 -2.13 -13.74 6.02
C SER A 83 -1.23 -12.65 6.61
N ALA A 84 0.06 -12.61 6.24
CA ALA A 84 1.03 -11.69 6.82
C ALA A 84 0.70 -10.22 6.51
N HIS A 85 0.21 -9.92 5.31
CA HIS A 85 -0.32 -8.60 4.97
C HIS A 85 -1.40 -8.17 5.97
N ASP A 86 -2.38 -9.02 6.20
CA ASP A 86 -3.51 -8.77 7.08
C ASP A 86 -3.09 -8.66 8.56
N ILE A 87 -2.13 -9.51 8.97
CA ILE A 87 -1.55 -9.45 10.32
C ILE A 87 -0.77 -8.15 10.52
N GLY A 88 -0.01 -7.72 9.50
CA GLY A 88 0.72 -6.47 9.53
C GLY A 88 -0.17 -5.25 9.73
N HIS A 89 -1.32 -5.23 9.06
CA HIS A 89 -2.34 -4.20 9.28
C HIS A 89 -2.92 -4.20 10.70
N ALA A 90 -3.04 -5.38 11.31
CA ALA A 90 -3.55 -5.50 12.68
C ALA A 90 -2.52 -5.09 13.74
N LEU A 91 -1.23 -5.15 13.42
CA LEU A 91 -0.10 -4.82 14.29
C LEU A 91 0.52 -3.45 13.97
N GLU A 92 -0.24 -2.47 13.69
CA GLU A 92 0.00 -1.06 13.29
C GLU A 92 1.43 -0.50 13.39
N ASP A 93 2.23 -0.98 14.34
CA ASP A 93 3.60 -0.51 14.60
C ASP A 93 4.65 -1.15 13.68
N LEU A 94 4.26 -2.11 12.83
CA LEU A 94 5.20 -2.91 12.03
C LEU A 94 5.35 -2.43 10.59
N MET A 95 4.34 -1.74 10.04
CA MET A 95 4.34 -1.34 8.64
C MET A 95 3.69 0.03 8.44
N LEU A 96 4.31 0.87 7.60
CA LEU A 96 3.69 2.09 7.12
C LEU A 96 2.70 1.72 6.01
N VAL A 97 1.44 2.06 6.21
CA VAL A 97 0.37 1.80 5.26
C VAL A 97 -0.43 3.07 5.02
N GLY A 98 -0.41 3.52 3.78
CA GLY A 98 -1.24 4.62 3.32
C GLY A 98 -1.68 4.36 1.89
N CYS A 99 -2.96 4.24 1.63
CA CYS A 99 -3.45 4.04 0.28
C CYS A 99 -4.37 5.19 -0.12
N SER A 100 -4.30 5.58 -1.39
CA SER A 100 -5.20 6.57 -1.98
C SER A 100 -5.74 6.01 -3.28
N SER A 101 -7.06 6.00 -3.44
CA SER A 101 -7.73 5.51 -4.63
C SER A 101 -8.81 6.47 -5.08
N LEU A 102 -9.02 6.53 -6.37
CA LEU A 102 -10.11 7.28 -6.99
C LEU A 102 -10.71 6.49 -8.16
N ALA A 103 -12.01 6.65 -8.37
CA ALA A 103 -12.68 6.22 -9.57
C ALA A 103 -13.52 7.40 -10.11
N ALA A 104 -13.51 7.60 -11.41
CA ALA A 104 -14.23 8.68 -12.07
C ALA A 104 -14.88 8.18 -13.36
N TRP A 105 -16.10 8.66 -13.64
CA TRP A 105 -16.84 8.32 -14.87
C TRP A 105 -17.83 9.42 -15.24
N GLY A 106 -18.47 9.27 -16.37
CA GLY A 106 -19.46 10.26 -16.85
C GLY A 106 -18.82 11.62 -17.11
N THR A 107 -19.34 12.67 -16.51
CA THR A 107 -18.87 14.05 -16.70
C THR A 107 -17.48 14.33 -16.11
N HIS A 108 -16.94 13.43 -15.29
CA HIS A 108 -15.62 13.57 -14.68
C HIS A 108 -14.48 13.04 -15.56
N THR A 109 -14.78 12.37 -16.68
CA THR A 109 -13.77 11.84 -17.60
C THR A 109 -13.96 12.37 -19.01
N GLN A 110 -12.87 12.40 -19.82
CA GLN A 110 -12.88 13.01 -21.16
C GLN A 110 -13.85 12.35 -22.14
N ASP A 111 -14.01 11.03 -22.04
CA ASP A 111 -14.84 10.22 -22.92
C ASP A 111 -16.03 9.56 -22.20
N GLY A 112 -16.29 9.96 -20.98
CA GLY A 112 -17.35 9.41 -20.13
C GLY A 112 -17.09 8.01 -19.58
N LYS A 113 -15.98 7.37 -19.93
CA LYS A 113 -15.63 6.02 -19.48
C LYS A 113 -15.12 6.02 -18.05
N LEU A 114 -15.26 4.85 -17.41
CA LEU A 114 -14.72 4.63 -16.07
C LEU A 114 -13.20 4.60 -16.09
N LEU A 115 -12.59 5.42 -15.25
CA LEU A 115 -11.16 5.40 -14.95
C LEU A 115 -10.97 5.16 -13.45
N ILE A 116 -9.97 4.35 -13.09
CA ILE A 116 -9.64 4.05 -11.69
C ILE A 116 -8.15 4.24 -11.48
N GLY A 117 -7.78 4.95 -10.43
CA GLY A 117 -6.40 5.15 -10.04
C GLY A 117 -6.15 4.79 -8.58
N ARG A 118 -4.96 4.24 -8.29
CA ARG A 118 -4.63 3.82 -6.94
C ARG A 118 -3.14 3.83 -6.64
N ASN A 119 -2.77 4.38 -5.47
CA ASN A 119 -1.47 4.21 -4.83
C ASN A 119 -1.54 3.13 -3.76
N PHE A 120 -0.62 2.17 -3.80
CA PHE A 120 -0.41 1.19 -2.75
C PHE A 120 0.84 1.56 -1.95
N ASP A 121 0.64 2.36 -0.92
CA ASP A 121 1.69 2.77 0.01
C ASP A 121 1.80 1.70 1.11
N PHE A 122 2.51 0.63 0.78
CA PHE A 122 2.81 -0.48 1.66
C PHE A 122 4.32 -0.62 1.74
N TYR A 123 4.89 -0.18 2.84
CA TYR A 123 6.33 -0.13 3.00
C TYR A 123 6.82 -1.11 4.06
N LEU A 124 7.59 -2.08 3.63
CA LEU A 124 8.34 -3.00 4.48
C LEU A 124 9.84 -2.66 4.47
N SER A 125 10.37 -2.33 3.30
CA SER A 125 11.73 -1.83 3.05
C SER A 125 11.85 -1.40 1.58
N ASP A 126 12.92 -0.68 1.23
CA ASP A 126 13.21 -0.32 -0.16
C ASP A 126 13.39 -1.57 -1.03
N ASP A 127 14.06 -2.58 -0.50
CA ASP A 127 14.26 -3.86 -1.20
C ASP A 127 12.94 -4.58 -1.52
N PHE A 128 11.92 -4.48 -0.65
CA PHE A 128 10.60 -5.06 -0.89
C PHE A 128 9.92 -4.43 -2.12
N ALA A 129 10.15 -3.13 -2.34
CA ALA A 129 9.58 -2.38 -3.45
C ALA A 129 10.37 -2.49 -4.77
N THR A 130 11.52 -3.16 -4.82
CA THR A 130 12.36 -3.21 -6.03
C THR A 130 11.96 -4.28 -7.03
N GLU A 131 11.67 -5.50 -6.61
CA GLU A 131 11.38 -6.63 -7.50
C GLU A 131 9.91 -7.05 -7.43
N LYS A 132 9.10 -6.39 -8.24
CA LYS A 132 7.65 -6.58 -8.31
C LYS A 132 7.28 -7.38 -9.56
N LEU A 133 6.07 -7.94 -9.55
CA LEU A 133 5.55 -8.77 -10.64
C LEU A 133 4.26 -8.18 -11.21
N VAL A 134 4.24 -8.00 -12.53
CA VAL A 134 2.99 -7.91 -13.28
C VAL A 134 2.66 -9.33 -13.74
N ARG A 135 1.55 -9.88 -13.28
CA ARG A 135 1.14 -11.25 -13.55
C ARG A 135 -0.06 -11.26 -14.47
N PHE A 136 0.02 -12.04 -15.54
CA PHE A 136 -1.08 -12.36 -16.41
C PHE A 136 -1.46 -13.82 -16.18
N VAL A 137 -2.66 -14.07 -15.67
CA VAL A 137 -3.11 -15.37 -15.21
C VAL A 137 -4.27 -15.84 -16.06
N ARG A 138 -4.16 -17.05 -16.63
CA ARG A 138 -5.26 -17.80 -17.22
C ARG A 138 -5.63 -18.92 -16.27
N PRO A 139 -6.61 -18.74 -15.40
CA PRO A 139 -7.05 -19.80 -14.51
C PRO A 139 -7.80 -20.88 -15.28
N THR A 140 -7.90 -22.09 -14.70
CA THR A 140 -8.72 -23.18 -15.28
C THR A 140 -10.22 -22.88 -15.19
N GLU A 141 -10.62 -22.04 -14.24
CA GLU A 141 -12.00 -21.61 -14.00
C GLU A 141 -12.05 -20.11 -13.78
N GLY A 142 -13.07 -19.44 -14.31
CA GLY A 142 -13.25 -17.99 -14.19
C GLY A 142 -12.50 -17.19 -15.26
N TYR A 143 -12.44 -15.90 -15.08
CA TYR A 143 -11.91 -14.96 -16.06
C TYR A 143 -10.38 -14.87 -15.99
N PRO A 144 -9.68 -14.78 -17.13
CA PRO A 144 -8.28 -14.35 -17.18
C PRO A 144 -8.14 -12.96 -16.59
N PHE A 145 -7.01 -12.72 -15.91
CA PHE A 145 -6.79 -11.44 -15.25
C PHE A 145 -5.31 -11.06 -15.18
N MET A 146 -5.10 -9.76 -15.06
CA MET A 146 -3.82 -9.14 -14.72
C MET A 146 -3.83 -8.77 -13.23
N SER A 147 -2.73 -8.99 -12.53
CA SER A 147 -2.53 -8.50 -11.17
C SER A 147 -1.11 -8.00 -10.95
N TYR A 148 -0.97 -7.06 -10.03
CA TYR A 148 0.31 -6.56 -9.58
C TYR A 148 0.62 -7.14 -8.20
N ALA A 149 1.80 -7.77 -8.05
CA ALA A 149 2.13 -8.56 -6.90
C ALA A 149 3.66 -8.63 -6.66
N TRP A 150 4.06 -9.49 -5.76
CA TRP A 150 5.45 -9.85 -5.47
C TRP A 150 5.66 -11.36 -5.50
N GLY A 151 6.90 -11.82 -5.40
CA GLY A 151 7.22 -13.25 -5.42
C GLY A 151 6.49 -14.02 -4.33
N GLY A 152 5.96 -15.20 -4.66
CA GLY A 152 5.22 -16.03 -3.72
C GLY A 152 3.74 -15.67 -3.51
N MET A 153 3.30 -14.47 -3.94
CA MET A 153 1.93 -14.00 -3.76
C MET A 153 1.03 -14.50 -4.90
N ILE A 154 -0.05 -15.22 -4.58
CA ILE A 154 -1.11 -15.57 -5.53
C ILE A 154 -2.35 -14.70 -5.40
N GLY A 155 -2.49 -14.00 -4.27
CA GLY A 155 -3.56 -13.06 -4.02
C GLY A 155 -3.46 -11.79 -4.88
N VAL A 156 -4.46 -10.92 -4.79
CA VAL A 156 -4.58 -9.68 -5.56
C VAL A 156 -4.66 -8.49 -4.61
N MET A 157 -3.84 -7.47 -4.87
CA MET A 157 -3.89 -6.16 -4.22
C MET A 157 -4.39 -5.07 -5.18
N SER A 158 -4.05 -5.22 -6.47
CA SER A 158 -4.53 -4.41 -7.59
C SER A 158 -4.60 -5.30 -8.82
N GLY A 159 -5.68 -5.25 -9.57
CA GLY A 159 -5.82 -6.06 -10.79
C GLY A 159 -7.05 -5.72 -11.61
N MET A 160 -7.08 -6.26 -12.84
CA MET A 160 -8.20 -6.16 -13.77
C MET A 160 -8.34 -7.48 -14.53
N ASN A 161 -9.58 -7.95 -14.71
CA ASN A 161 -9.87 -9.13 -15.54
C ASN A 161 -10.28 -8.75 -16.96
N THR A 162 -10.45 -9.76 -17.81
CA THR A 162 -10.81 -9.58 -19.23
C THR A 162 -12.23 -9.06 -19.46
N GLU A 163 -13.08 -9.08 -18.42
CA GLU A 163 -14.44 -8.48 -18.46
C GLU A 163 -14.41 -6.98 -18.08
N GLY A 164 -13.23 -6.42 -17.80
CA GLY A 164 -13.09 -5.05 -17.33
C GLY A 164 -13.57 -4.86 -15.88
N LEU A 165 -13.57 -5.91 -15.06
CA LEU A 165 -13.73 -5.75 -13.61
C LEU A 165 -12.36 -5.45 -13.00
N THR A 166 -12.31 -4.42 -12.16
CA THR A 166 -11.09 -4.03 -11.43
C THR A 166 -11.26 -4.23 -9.94
N VAL A 167 -10.15 -4.51 -9.27
CA VAL A 167 -10.08 -4.59 -7.81
C VAL A 167 -8.86 -3.84 -7.32
N THR A 168 -9.04 -2.98 -6.31
CA THR A 168 -7.97 -2.38 -5.51
C THR A 168 -8.35 -2.37 -4.04
N ILE A 169 -7.38 -2.39 -3.12
CA ILE A 169 -7.64 -2.41 -1.68
C ILE A 169 -7.01 -1.24 -0.96
N ASN A 170 -7.71 -0.73 0.05
CA ASN A 170 -7.21 0.28 0.98
C ASN A 170 -7.45 -0.20 2.41
N ALA A 171 -6.41 -0.19 3.22
CA ALA A 171 -6.50 -0.63 4.60
C ALA A 171 -7.46 0.22 5.44
N GLY A 172 -8.31 -0.45 6.22
CA GLY A 172 -9.10 0.16 7.27
C GLY A 172 -8.59 -0.21 8.68
N LYS A 173 -9.10 0.45 9.71
CA LYS A 173 -8.68 0.18 11.09
C LYS A 173 -9.34 -1.08 11.64
N SER A 174 -8.53 -2.05 12.05
CA SER A 174 -8.99 -3.33 12.61
C SER A 174 -8.76 -3.46 14.12
N ASN A 175 -9.49 -4.38 14.72
CA ASN A 175 -9.05 -5.01 15.96
C ASN A 175 -8.01 -6.07 15.64
N ILE A 176 -7.11 -6.34 16.59
CA ILE A 176 -6.22 -7.51 16.50
C ILE A 176 -7.11 -8.76 16.43
N PRO A 177 -7.05 -9.54 15.37
CA PRO A 177 -7.88 -10.73 15.24
C PRO A 177 -7.38 -11.84 16.16
N LEU A 178 -8.31 -12.68 16.64
CA LEU A 178 -7.96 -13.82 17.50
C LEU A 178 -7.52 -15.06 16.71
N LYS A 179 -7.86 -15.13 15.42
CA LYS A 179 -7.46 -16.19 14.51
C LYS A 179 -7.58 -15.75 13.04
N ALA A 180 -6.80 -16.36 12.18
CA ALA A 180 -6.89 -16.16 10.73
C ALA A 180 -8.23 -16.67 10.16
N ARG A 181 -8.64 -16.03 9.08
CA ARG A 181 -9.80 -16.34 8.26
C ARG A 181 -9.39 -16.21 6.79
N THR A 182 -10.34 -15.88 5.90
CA THR A 182 -10.01 -15.60 4.49
C THR A 182 -9.07 -14.41 4.40
N PRO A 183 -7.83 -14.57 3.88
CA PRO A 183 -6.95 -13.45 3.59
C PRO A 183 -7.59 -12.49 2.60
N ILE A 184 -7.47 -11.19 2.85
CA ILE A 184 -8.11 -10.18 2.00
C ILE A 184 -7.63 -10.26 0.55
N SER A 185 -6.35 -10.53 0.33
CA SER A 185 -5.77 -10.68 -1.00
C SER A 185 -6.36 -11.86 -1.78
N LEU A 186 -6.75 -12.93 -1.10
CA LEU A 186 -7.41 -14.08 -1.72
C LEU A 186 -8.91 -13.82 -1.96
N LEU A 187 -9.57 -13.05 -1.11
CA LEU A 187 -10.91 -12.54 -1.39
C LEU A 187 -10.92 -11.65 -2.64
N CYS A 188 -9.97 -10.72 -2.74
CA CYS A 188 -9.83 -9.86 -3.91
C CYS A 188 -9.54 -10.65 -5.19
N ARG A 189 -8.74 -11.71 -5.08
CA ARG A 189 -8.52 -12.63 -6.20
C ARG A 189 -9.80 -13.35 -6.59
N GLU A 190 -10.61 -13.83 -5.64
CA GLU A 190 -11.88 -14.50 -5.92
C GLU A 190 -12.83 -13.57 -6.65
N ILE A 191 -12.95 -12.32 -6.21
CA ILE A 191 -13.73 -11.29 -6.90
C ILE A 191 -13.20 -11.09 -8.32
N LEU A 192 -11.91 -10.86 -8.49
CA LEU A 192 -11.31 -10.61 -9.80
C LEU A 192 -11.43 -11.80 -10.76
N GLN A 193 -11.38 -13.01 -10.26
CA GLN A 193 -11.44 -14.24 -11.05
C GLN A 193 -12.86 -14.63 -11.43
N PHE A 194 -13.88 -14.30 -10.62
CA PHE A 194 -15.22 -14.87 -10.80
C PHE A 194 -16.34 -13.82 -10.94
N ALA A 195 -16.04 -12.53 -10.80
CA ALA A 195 -17.01 -11.47 -10.99
C ALA A 195 -16.75 -10.68 -12.28
N SER A 196 -17.83 -10.17 -12.88
CA SER A 196 -17.82 -9.24 -14.01
C SER A 196 -18.63 -7.97 -13.74
N THR A 197 -19.39 -7.97 -12.63
CA THR A 197 -20.19 -6.85 -12.16
C THR A 197 -19.92 -6.53 -10.70
N THR A 198 -20.26 -5.32 -10.27
CA THR A 198 -20.15 -4.91 -8.86
C THR A 198 -21.07 -5.74 -7.97
N GLU A 199 -22.25 -6.13 -8.47
CA GLU A 199 -23.21 -6.97 -7.75
C GLU A 199 -22.63 -8.37 -7.45
N GLU A 200 -22.00 -8.99 -8.46
CA GLU A 200 -21.32 -10.30 -8.29
C GLU A 200 -20.16 -10.17 -7.28
N ALA A 201 -19.38 -9.11 -7.34
CA ALA A 201 -18.30 -8.83 -6.40
C ALA A 201 -18.82 -8.69 -4.95
N ILE A 202 -19.91 -7.94 -4.75
CA ILE A 202 -20.58 -7.79 -3.46
C ILE A 202 -21.08 -9.16 -2.95
N ALA A 203 -21.68 -9.96 -3.81
CA ALA A 203 -22.20 -11.28 -3.46
C ALA A 203 -21.06 -12.23 -3.01
N ILE A 204 -19.91 -12.20 -3.68
CA ILE A 204 -18.72 -12.97 -3.30
C ILE A 204 -18.20 -12.49 -1.94
N ALA A 205 -18.02 -11.16 -1.76
CA ALA A 205 -17.50 -10.61 -0.52
C ALA A 205 -18.38 -10.93 0.70
N LYS A 206 -19.71 -10.89 0.56
CA LYS A 206 -20.67 -11.26 1.63
C LYS A 206 -20.54 -12.70 2.11
N LYS A 207 -20.11 -13.62 1.25
CA LYS A 207 -19.97 -15.04 1.60
C LYS A 207 -18.71 -15.32 2.42
N ARG A 208 -17.72 -14.42 2.43
CA ARG A 208 -16.41 -14.66 3.04
C ARG A 208 -16.31 -14.05 4.43
N LYS A 209 -15.66 -14.78 5.33
CA LYS A 209 -15.30 -14.27 6.66
C LYS A 209 -13.87 -13.79 6.62
N VAL A 210 -13.67 -12.49 6.70
CA VAL A 210 -12.34 -11.87 6.80
C VAL A 210 -11.94 -11.70 8.27
N PHE A 211 -10.68 -11.40 8.52
CA PHE A 211 -10.17 -11.16 9.88
C PHE A 211 -9.53 -9.77 10.07
N VAL A 212 -9.51 -8.98 9.00
CA VAL A 212 -9.06 -7.57 8.99
C VAL A 212 -10.12 -6.66 8.42
N SER A 213 -9.89 -5.36 8.53
CA SER A 213 -10.77 -4.32 8.02
C SER A 213 -10.16 -3.70 6.76
N GLU A 214 -10.87 -3.81 5.63
CA GLU A 214 -10.40 -3.35 4.33
C GLU A 214 -11.54 -2.73 3.53
N ALA A 215 -11.21 -1.70 2.75
CA ALA A 215 -12.04 -1.14 1.70
C ALA A 215 -11.56 -1.66 0.35
N ILE A 216 -12.44 -2.33 -0.38
CA ILE A 216 -12.17 -2.91 -1.70
C ILE A 216 -12.90 -2.05 -2.73
N MET A 217 -12.17 -1.25 -3.50
CA MET A 217 -12.78 -0.52 -4.62
C MET A 217 -12.87 -1.47 -5.82
N VAL A 218 -14.08 -1.62 -6.33
CA VAL A 218 -14.42 -2.46 -7.48
C VAL A 218 -15.03 -1.59 -8.56
N GLY A 219 -14.46 -1.62 -9.75
CA GLY A 219 -15.02 -0.98 -10.94
C GLY A 219 -15.47 -2.02 -11.96
N SER A 220 -16.55 -1.74 -12.67
CA SER A 220 -17.14 -2.62 -13.68
C SER A 220 -17.33 -1.90 -15.00
N ALA A 221 -16.71 -2.40 -16.07
CA ALA A 221 -16.93 -1.93 -17.42
C ALA A 221 -18.38 -2.12 -17.87
N LYS A 222 -19.01 -3.23 -17.45
CA LYS A 222 -20.40 -3.57 -17.82
C LYS A 222 -21.40 -2.57 -17.24
N GLU A 223 -21.19 -2.15 -15.99
CA GLU A 223 -22.06 -1.23 -15.27
C GLU A 223 -21.61 0.23 -15.40
N LYS A 224 -20.38 0.47 -15.89
CA LYS A 224 -19.77 1.82 -16.06
C LYS A 224 -19.75 2.62 -14.77
N LYS A 225 -19.51 1.95 -13.65
CA LYS A 225 -19.47 2.54 -12.31
C LYS A 225 -18.44 1.82 -11.43
N ALA A 226 -18.15 2.41 -10.29
CA ALA A 226 -17.37 1.78 -9.24
C ALA A 226 -18.11 1.86 -7.90
N VAL A 227 -17.79 0.92 -7.02
CA VAL A 227 -18.26 0.86 -5.64
C VAL A 227 -17.09 0.57 -4.68
N ILE A 228 -17.27 0.89 -3.40
CA ILE A 228 -16.35 0.46 -2.34
C ILE A 228 -17.08 -0.57 -1.47
N ILE A 229 -16.55 -1.79 -1.44
CA ILE A 229 -16.99 -2.85 -0.54
C ILE A 229 -16.15 -2.75 0.73
N GLU A 230 -16.77 -2.42 1.84
CA GLU A 230 -16.11 -2.28 3.14
C GLU A 230 -16.36 -3.51 3.99
N VAL A 231 -15.29 -4.20 4.33
CA VAL A 231 -15.33 -5.47 5.07
C VAL A 231 -14.55 -5.37 6.38
N SER A 232 -15.09 -6.02 7.40
CA SER A 232 -14.38 -6.23 8.67
C SER A 232 -14.86 -7.54 9.31
N PRO A 233 -14.22 -8.05 10.38
CA PRO A 233 -14.65 -9.29 11.01
C PRO A 233 -16.11 -9.32 11.48
N LYS A 234 -16.74 -8.17 11.72
CA LYS A 234 -18.09 -8.06 12.30
C LYS A 234 -19.06 -7.27 11.47
N LYS A 235 -18.60 -6.51 10.47
CA LYS A 235 -19.44 -5.61 9.70
C LYS A 235 -19.14 -5.73 8.21
N PHE A 236 -20.14 -5.43 7.41
CA PHE A 236 -20.09 -5.35 5.96
C PHE A 236 -20.85 -4.12 5.53
N GLY A 237 -20.30 -3.37 4.60
CA GLY A 237 -20.93 -2.20 4.00
C GLY A 237 -20.58 -2.07 2.53
N VAL A 238 -21.37 -1.32 1.81
CA VAL A 238 -21.09 -0.87 0.45
C VAL A 238 -21.27 0.63 0.41
N TYR A 239 -20.31 1.32 -0.17
CA TYR A 239 -20.39 2.76 -0.39
C TYR A 239 -20.42 3.04 -1.89
N GLU A 240 -21.42 3.77 -2.30
CA GLU A 240 -21.70 4.15 -3.69
C GLU A 240 -21.92 5.65 -3.79
N VAL A 241 -21.72 6.20 -4.99
CA VAL A 241 -21.95 7.60 -5.32
C VAL A 241 -22.70 7.71 -6.64
N ASP A 242 -23.56 8.72 -6.76
CA ASP A 242 -24.35 8.97 -7.97
C ASP A 242 -23.73 10.03 -8.88
N ASN A 243 -22.75 10.77 -8.37
CA ASN A 243 -22.15 11.91 -9.08
C ASN A 243 -20.97 11.56 -10.01
N GLY A 244 -20.60 10.29 -10.12
CA GLY A 244 -19.53 9.86 -11.02
C GLY A 244 -18.10 10.04 -10.48
N LEU A 245 -17.91 10.37 -9.20
CA LEU A 245 -16.60 10.52 -8.56
C LEU A 245 -16.56 9.82 -7.21
N LEU A 246 -15.80 8.74 -7.12
CA LEU A 246 -15.66 7.91 -5.92
C LEU A 246 -14.23 7.96 -5.40
N LEU A 247 -14.03 8.41 -4.18
CA LEU A 247 -12.72 8.57 -3.54
C LEU A 247 -12.58 7.64 -2.35
N CYS A 248 -11.38 7.12 -2.12
CA CYS A 248 -11.08 6.22 -1.01
C CYS A 248 -9.68 6.46 -0.47
N THR A 249 -9.57 6.57 0.85
CA THR A 249 -8.29 6.54 1.57
C THR A 249 -8.32 5.41 2.61
N ASN A 250 -7.89 5.64 3.84
CA ASN A 250 -7.80 4.60 4.87
C ASN A 250 -8.88 4.72 5.96
N HIS A 251 -10.09 5.12 5.59
CA HIS A 251 -11.26 5.13 6.47
C HIS A 251 -12.51 4.66 5.73
N PHE A 252 -13.49 4.17 6.45
CA PHE A 252 -14.76 3.70 5.93
C PHE A 252 -15.79 4.80 5.82
N GLN A 253 -16.63 4.73 4.78
CA GLN A 253 -17.59 5.76 4.40
C GLN A 253 -19.05 5.24 4.45
N SER A 254 -19.28 3.91 4.38
CA SER A 254 -20.62 3.35 4.36
C SER A 254 -21.35 3.44 5.70
N ALA A 255 -22.69 3.46 5.65
CA ALA A 255 -23.57 3.63 6.81
C ALA A 255 -23.26 2.67 8.00
N PRO A 256 -22.93 1.36 7.80
CA PRO A 256 -22.57 0.47 8.90
C PRO A 256 -21.37 0.90 9.74
N TYR A 257 -20.50 1.75 9.18
CA TYR A 257 -19.27 2.21 9.84
C TYR A 257 -19.35 3.66 10.34
N SER A 258 -20.44 4.38 10.09
CA SER A 258 -20.60 5.80 10.47
C SER A 258 -20.44 6.05 11.99
N LYS A 259 -20.77 5.06 12.83
CA LYS A 259 -20.63 5.12 14.29
C LYS A 259 -19.57 4.14 14.81
N ASP A 260 -18.71 3.62 13.93
CA ASP A 260 -17.65 2.70 14.34
C ASP A 260 -16.52 3.47 15.05
N LYS A 261 -16.31 3.18 16.33
CA LYS A 261 -15.34 3.90 17.16
C LYS A 261 -13.90 3.84 16.62
N LYS A 262 -13.53 2.74 15.95
CA LYS A 262 -12.20 2.60 15.39
C LYS A 262 -12.04 3.39 14.10
N ASN A 263 -13.06 3.36 13.26
CA ASN A 263 -13.10 4.19 12.06
C ASN A 263 -13.07 5.68 12.42
N LEU A 264 -13.87 6.11 13.38
CA LEU A 264 -13.87 7.51 13.87
C LEU A 264 -12.51 7.91 14.45
N LYS A 265 -11.87 7.02 15.22
CA LYS A 265 -10.52 7.26 15.73
C LYS A 265 -9.47 7.34 14.61
N GLN A 266 -9.60 6.53 13.56
CA GLN A 266 -8.73 6.58 12.39
C GLN A 266 -8.86 7.94 11.68
N ILE A 267 -10.08 8.41 11.48
CA ILE A 267 -10.40 9.73 10.90
C ILE A 267 -9.77 10.86 11.72
N GLU A 268 -9.91 10.82 13.04
CA GLU A 268 -9.45 11.86 13.95
C GLU A 268 -7.93 11.93 14.11
N LEU A 269 -7.25 10.77 14.20
CA LEU A 269 -5.86 10.68 14.66
C LEU A 269 -4.82 10.55 13.54
N THR A 270 -5.26 10.31 12.29
CA THR A 270 -4.33 10.07 11.18
C THR A 270 -4.54 11.03 10.02
N HIS A 271 -3.66 10.93 9.04
CA HIS A 271 -3.69 11.74 7.81
C HIS A 271 -4.73 11.28 6.77
N THR A 272 -5.60 10.31 7.09
CA THR A 272 -6.52 9.73 6.09
C THR A 272 -7.50 10.75 5.52
N THR A 273 -8.09 11.61 6.38
CA THR A 273 -9.02 12.66 5.96
C THR A 273 -8.31 13.74 5.15
N TYR A 274 -7.10 14.13 5.55
CA TYR A 274 -6.30 15.12 4.83
C TYR A 274 -6.03 14.69 3.37
N ARG A 275 -5.67 13.41 3.16
CA ARG A 275 -5.47 12.87 1.80
C ARG A 275 -6.78 12.76 1.03
N TYR A 276 -7.88 12.44 1.70
CA TYR A 276 -9.20 12.44 1.09
C TYR A 276 -9.59 13.84 0.57
N GLU A 277 -9.43 14.86 1.41
CA GLU A 277 -9.67 16.27 1.03
C GLU A 277 -8.73 16.72 -0.11
N LYS A 278 -7.48 16.25 -0.10
CA LYS A 278 -6.54 16.53 -1.20
C LYS A 278 -6.97 15.86 -2.51
N LEU A 279 -7.49 14.63 -2.46
CA LEU A 279 -8.10 14.02 -3.65
C LEU A 279 -9.30 14.84 -4.14
N GLN A 280 -10.18 15.30 -3.24
CA GLN A 280 -11.32 16.17 -3.62
C GLN A 280 -10.82 17.45 -4.30
N GLU A 281 -9.85 18.15 -3.69
CA GLU A 281 -9.26 19.37 -4.26
C GLU A 281 -8.74 19.15 -5.69
N LEU A 282 -8.02 18.06 -5.93
CA LEU A 282 -7.38 17.79 -7.22
C LEU A 282 -8.35 17.26 -8.28
N THR A 283 -9.51 16.74 -7.89
CA THR A 283 -10.49 16.16 -8.82
C THR A 283 -11.68 17.07 -9.09
N GLN A 284 -11.90 18.11 -8.28
CA GLN A 284 -13.12 18.91 -8.28
C GLN A 284 -13.35 19.67 -9.59
N GLU A 285 -12.31 20.21 -10.21
CA GLU A 285 -12.39 21.03 -11.43
C GLU A 285 -11.73 20.37 -12.65
N ASN A 286 -11.35 19.11 -12.55
CA ASN A 286 -10.60 18.42 -13.60
C ASN A 286 -11.44 17.37 -14.31
N ILE A 287 -11.48 17.47 -15.63
CA ILE A 287 -11.88 16.34 -16.49
C ILE A 287 -10.69 15.40 -16.56
N LEU A 288 -10.87 14.17 -16.09
CA LEU A 288 -9.78 13.23 -15.88
C LEU A 288 -9.46 12.43 -17.14
N SER A 289 -8.16 12.17 -17.32
CA SER A 289 -7.59 11.21 -18.24
C SER A 289 -6.63 10.29 -17.47
N PRO A 290 -6.15 9.19 -18.05
CA PRO A 290 -5.16 8.33 -17.38
C PRO A 290 -3.91 9.10 -16.91
N GLU A 291 -3.42 10.05 -17.72
CA GLU A 291 -2.26 10.89 -17.41
C GLU A 291 -2.54 11.85 -16.24
N LYS A 292 -3.73 12.47 -16.21
CA LYS A 292 -4.13 13.32 -15.10
C LYS A 292 -4.27 12.54 -13.80
N ILE A 293 -4.83 11.33 -13.85
CA ILE A 293 -4.90 10.45 -12.69
C ILE A 293 -3.49 10.11 -12.19
N ALA A 294 -2.57 9.75 -13.08
CA ALA A 294 -1.19 9.50 -12.69
C ALA A 294 -0.53 10.74 -12.06
N THR A 295 -0.79 11.95 -12.59
CA THR A 295 -0.32 13.22 -12.03
C THR A 295 -0.90 13.48 -10.63
N ILE A 296 -2.20 13.23 -10.42
CA ILE A 296 -2.85 13.33 -9.11
C ILE A 296 -2.17 12.37 -8.10
N LEU A 297 -1.99 11.12 -8.51
CA LEU A 297 -1.37 10.09 -7.66
C LEU A 297 0.11 10.37 -7.35
N ARG A 298 0.81 11.14 -8.19
CA ARG A 298 2.20 11.60 -7.98
C ARG A 298 2.31 12.88 -7.14
N ASN A 299 1.19 13.48 -6.73
CA ASN A 299 1.19 14.76 -6.02
C ASN A 299 1.81 14.63 -4.62
N THR A 300 2.84 15.45 -4.35
CA THR A 300 3.57 15.53 -3.07
C THR A 300 3.19 16.73 -2.23
N GLN A 301 2.30 17.60 -2.72
CA GLN A 301 1.87 18.82 -2.03
C GLN A 301 0.65 18.55 -1.13
N GLY A 302 0.54 19.38 -0.10
CA GLY A 302 -0.64 19.44 0.76
C GLY A 302 -1.79 20.23 0.18
N LEU A 303 -2.84 20.40 0.98
CA LEU A 303 -4.00 21.22 0.67
C LEU A 303 -3.55 22.66 0.32
N ASN A 304 -4.21 23.23 -0.69
CA ASN A 304 -3.92 24.57 -1.21
C ASN A 304 -2.44 24.76 -1.65
N GLY A 305 -1.82 23.68 -2.15
CA GLY A 305 -0.43 23.72 -2.60
C GLY A 305 0.62 23.83 -1.50
N LYS A 306 0.27 23.61 -0.23
CA LYS A 306 1.18 23.72 0.90
C LYS A 306 2.35 22.76 0.78
N ALA A 307 3.58 23.24 1.02
CA ALA A 307 4.75 22.39 1.12
C ALA A 307 4.66 21.51 2.38
N LEU A 308 4.78 20.20 2.20
CA LEU A 308 4.74 19.21 3.28
C LEU A 308 6.13 18.71 3.69
N GLY A 309 7.10 18.88 2.81
CA GLY A 309 8.34 18.11 2.81
C GLY A 309 8.15 16.74 2.16
N TYR A 310 9.16 16.30 1.43
CA TYR A 310 9.11 15.02 0.71
C TYR A 310 9.12 13.84 1.69
N GLY A 311 8.29 12.85 1.42
CA GLY A 311 8.11 11.70 2.30
C GLY A 311 7.05 11.90 3.40
N ASN A 312 6.31 13.01 3.38
CA ASN A 312 5.25 13.26 4.35
C ASN A 312 4.01 12.41 4.02
N GLU A 313 3.49 11.73 5.01
CA GLU A 313 2.36 10.79 4.87
C GLU A 313 1.02 11.50 4.59
N LYS A 314 0.96 12.83 4.73
CA LYS A 314 -0.18 13.65 4.27
C LYS A 314 -0.24 13.80 2.75
N ALA A 315 0.85 13.56 2.04
CA ALA A 315 0.88 13.60 0.59
C ALA A 315 0.14 12.39 -0.04
N LEU A 316 -0.36 12.54 -1.25
CA LEU A 316 -0.87 11.41 -2.04
C LEU A 316 0.26 10.51 -2.49
N ASN A 317 1.38 11.09 -2.94
CA ASN A 317 2.63 10.37 -3.15
C ASN A 317 3.54 10.55 -1.93
N GLN A 318 3.54 9.56 -1.07
CA GLN A 318 4.39 9.53 0.14
C GLN A 318 5.85 9.17 -0.16
N LEU A 319 6.23 9.03 -1.45
CA LEU A 319 7.56 8.61 -1.91
C LEU A 319 8.06 7.32 -1.23
N LEU A 320 7.15 6.39 -1.03
CA LEU A 320 7.42 5.05 -0.49
C LEU A 320 6.52 3.98 -1.10
N ALA A 321 5.68 4.35 -2.08
CA ALA A 321 4.70 3.46 -2.68
C ALA A 321 5.32 2.18 -3.24
N HIS A 322 4.75 1.04 -2.85
CA HIS A 322 5.07 -0.23 -3.48
C HIS A 322 4.72 -0.18 -4.97
N HIS A 323 3.53 0.30 -5.32
CA HIS A 323 3.12 0.53 -6.70
C HIS A 323 1.98 1.51 -6.83
N SER A 324 1.79 2.00 -8.06
CA SER A 324 0.61 2.73 -8.49
C SER A 324 0.06 2.12 -9.77
N VAL A 325 -1.26 2.18 -9.93
CA VAL A 325 -1.96 1.66 -11.12
C VAL A 325 -3.03 2.65 -11.57
N VAL A 326 -3.27 2.67 -12.89
CA VAL A 326 -4.45 3.30 -13.50
C VAL A 326 -5.12 2.25 -14.37
N PHE A 327 -6.44 2.18 -14.34
CA PHE A 327 -7.23 1.26 -15.16
C PHE A 327 -8.26 2.03 -15.99
N SER A 328 -8.43 1.62 -17.25
CA SER A 328 -9.57 1.93 -18.12
C SER A 328 -10.34 0.64 -18.37
N PRO A 329 -11.37 0.34 -17.56
CA PRO A 329 -12.12 -0.92 -17.61
C PRO A 329 -12.74 -1.23 -18.96
N GLU A 330 -13.44 -0.29 -19.60
CA GLU A 330 -14.11 -0.51 -20.89
C GLU A 330 -13.10 -0.76 -22.03
N ASP A 331 -11.92 -0.16 -21.94
CA ASP A 331 -10.85 -0.40 -22.90
C ASP A 331 -10.01 -1.64 -22.59
N CYS A 332 -10.13 -2.19 -21.36
CA CYS A 332 -9.29 -3.25 -20.81
C CYS A 332 -7.80 -2.88 -20.80
N ILE A 333 -7.47 -1.62 -20.52
CA ILE A 333 -6.09 -1.13 -20.45
C ILE A 333 -5.71 -0.88 -19.00
N ALA A 334 -4.54 -1.36 -18.62
CA ALA A 334 -3.94 -1.13 -17.33
C ALA A 334 -2.59 -0.43 -17.49
N TRP A 335 -2.36 0.65 -16.74
CA TRP A 335 -1.08 1.31 -16.62
C TRP A 335 -0.47 0.97 -15.27
N VAL A 336 0.77 0.52 -15.26
CA VAL A 336 1.49 0.11 -14.05
C VAL A 336 2.73 0.96 -13.89
N SER A 337 2.88 1.59 -12.74
CA SER A 337 4.02 2.44 -12.44
C SER A 337 5.33 1.66 -12.36
N THR A 338 6.41 2.29 -12.79
CA THR A 338 7.77 1.83 -12.57
C THR A 338 8.46 2.62 -11.45
N ALA A 339 9.60 2.09 -10.96
CA ALA A 339 10.43 2.75 -9.96
C ALA A 339 11.04 4.07 -10.49
N PRO A 340 11.47 4.99 -9.59
CA PRO A 340 11.32 4.94 -8.14
C PRO A 340 9.96 5.47 -7.66
N TYR A 341 9.44 5.00 -6.54
CA TYR A 341 8.24 5.54 -5.84
C TYR A 341 7.06 5.93 -6.74
N GLN A 342 6.78 5.13 -7.80
CA GLN A 342 5.78 5.42 -8.85
C GLN A 342 6.06 6.69 -9.71
N LEU A 343 7.24 7.27 -9.60
CA LEU A 343 7.65 8.43 -10.40
C LEU A 343 8.16 8.03 -11.79
N GLY A 344 8.57 6.77 -11.99
CA GLY A 344 8.93 6.25 -13.31
C GLY A 344 7.73 6.20 -14.26
N ALA A 345 7.95 5.84 -15.52
CA ALA A 345 6.87 5.71 -16.48
C ALA A 345 5.80 4.71 -16.02
N TYR A 346 4.53 4.94 -16.38
CA TYR A 346 3.49 3.93 -16.27
C TYR A 346 3.42 3.17 -17.59
N ILE A 347 3.65 1.88 -17.51
CA ILE A 347 3.65 0.99 -18.68
C ILE A 347 2.23 0.51 -18.94
N ALA A 348 1.78 0.71 -20.19
CA ALA A 348 0.45 0.32 -20.62
C ALA A 348 0.40 -1.15 -21.05
N TYR A 349 -0.60 -1.87 -20.54
CA TYR A 349 -0.90 -3.26 -20.91
C TYR A 349 -2.33 -3.34 -21.43
N ASP A 350 -2.49 -3.79 -22.67
CA ASP A 350 -3.78 -4.07 -23.28
C ASP A 350 -4.15 -5.54 -23.01
N LEU A 351 -5.10 -5.78 -22.12
CA LEU A 351 -5.48 -7.13 -21.73
C LEU A 351 -6.18 -7.89 -22.84
N LYS A 352 -6.88 -7.19 -23.75
CA LYS A 352 -7.51 -7.82 -24.91
C LYS A 352 -6.46 -8.46 -25.83
N GLU A 353 -5.39 -7.73 -26.10
CA GLU A 353 -4.30 -8.24 -26.93
C GLU A 353 -3.48 -9.32 -26.20
N ILE A 354 -3.16 -9.12 -24.93
CA ILE A 354 -2.39 -10.09 -24.12
C ILE A 354 -3.12 -11.43 -23.99
N PHE A 355 -4.44 -11.41 -23.84
CA PHE A 355 -5.22 -12.62 -23.65
C PHE A 355 -5.86 -13.17 -24.95
N LYS A 356 -5.61 -12.57 -26.09
CA LYS A 356 -6.12 -13.03 -27.41
C LYS A 356 -5.50 -14.35 -27.82
N GLU A 357 -4.19 -14.50 -27.67
CA GLU A 357 -3.46 -15.69 -28.05
C GLU A 357 -3.54 -16.78 -26.97
N PRO A 358 -3.75 -18.08 -27.36
CA PRO A 358 -3.80 -19.19 -26.40
C PRO A 358 -2.45 -19.44 -25.69
N SER A 359 -1.35 -19.14 -26.36
CA SER A 359 0.02 -19.20 -25.82
C SER A 359 0.56 -17.80 -25.53
N TYR A 360 1.34 -17.66 -24.46
CA TYR A 360 2.02 -16.41 -24.19
C TYR A 360 2.94 -16.05 -25.34
N PRO A 361 2.87 -14.82 -25.87
CA PRO A 361 3.77 -14.38 -26.93
C PRO A 361 5.22 -14.49 -26.45
N SER A 362 6.09 -14.98 -27.34
CA SER A 362 7.53 -15.08 -27.09
C SER A 362 8.23 -13.71 -27.04
N HIS A 363 7.51 -12.63 -27.32
CA HIS A 363 8.00 -11.26 -27.37
C HIS A 363 7.45 -10.44 -26.19
N SER A 364 8.08 -9.28 -25.94
CA SER A 364 7.72 -8.36 -24.86
C SER A 364 6.23 -7.99 -24.88
N LEU A 365 5.53 -8.19 -23.74
CA LEU A 365 4.09 -7.92 -23.56
C LEU A 365 3.74 -6.42 -23.50
N HIS A 366 4.73 -5.54 -23.53
CA HIS A 366 4.55 -4.08 -23.46
C HIS A 366 4.50 -3.42 -24.84
N LEU A 367 3.79 -4.02 -25.78
CA LEU A 367 3.79 -3.64 -27.19
C LEU A 367 3.18 -2.26 -27.49
N GLN A 368 2.59 -1.58 -26.51
CA GLN A 368 1.92 -0.29 -26.72
C GLN A 368 2.66 0.87 -26.07
N THR A 369 3.96 0.99 -26.35
CA THR A 369 4.80 2.08 -25.81
C THR A 369 4.25 3.48 -26.07
N GLN A 370 3.47 3.67 -27.12
CA GLN A 370 2.79 4.93 -27.44
C GLN A 370 1.71 5.33 -26.42
N ARG A 371 1.20 4.37 -25.64
CA ARG A 371 0.20 4.61 -24.58
C ARG A 371 0.83 4.74 -23.20
N ASN A 372 2.16 4.59 -23.07
CA ASN A 372 2.83 4.75 -21.78
C ASN A 372 2.70 6.18 -21.28
N ILE A 373 2.46 6.34 -19.98
CA ILE A 373 2.50 7.66 -19.35
C ILE A 373 3.97 7.95 -18.99
N PRO A 374 4.54 9.08 -19.40
CA PRO A 374 5.94 9.40 -19.13
C PRO A 374 6.29 9.42 -17.64
N ALA A 375 7.58 9.26 -17.33
CA ALA A 375 8.10 9.45 -15.98
C ALA A 375 7.87 10.89 -15.52
N ASP A 376 7.75 11.06 -14.20
CA ASP A 376 7.64 12.38 -13.59
C ASP A 376 8.97 13.13 -13.69
N PRO A 377 8.98 14.38 -14.21
CA PRO A 377 10.21 15.18 -14.30
C PRO A 377 10.92 15.39 -12.96
N PHE A 378 10.21 15.27 -11.85
CA PHE A 378 10.75 15.41 -10.51
C PHE A 378 11.98 14.53 -10.25
N VAL A 379 12.03 13.31 -10.81
CA VAL A 379 13.18 12.39 -10.65
C VAL A 379 14.52 12.96 -11.15
N HIS A 380 14.48 13.98 -12.00
CA HIS A 380 15.68 14.64 -12.56
C HIS A 380 16.06 15.93 -11.82
N THR A 381 15.30 16.34 -10.78
CA THR A 381 15.54 17.58 -10.05
C THR A 381 16.59 17.42 -8.94
N GLN A 382 17.15 18.54 -8.49
CA GLN A 382 18.00 18.55 -7.30
C GLN A 382 17.20 18.16 -6.05
N ALA A 383 15.96 18.61 -5.92
CA ALA A 383 15.07 18.28 -4.80
C ALA A 383 14.84 16.76 -4.63
N TYR A 384 14.77 16.00 -5.74
CA TYR A 384 14.72 14.53 -5.67
C TYR A 384 16.04 13.95 -5.13
N LYS A 385 17.19 14.45 -5.58
CA LYS A 385 18.51 14.00 -5.10
C LYS A 385 18.70 14.29 -3.61
N ASP A 386 18.29 15.49 -3.19
CA ASP A 386 18.32 15.91 -1.78
C ASP A 386 17.42 15.01 -0.92
N TYR A 387 16.24 14.64 -1.43
CA TYR A 387 15.35 13.68 -0.76
C TYR A 387 15.96 12.28 -0.62
N GLU A 388 16.64 11.77 -1.64
CA GLU A 388 17.32 10.47 -1.55
C GLU A 388 18.45 10.49 -0.51
N GLN A 389 19.22 11.59 -0.44
CA GLN A 389 20.23 11.79 0.60
C GLN A 389 19.58 11.91 1.98
N TYR A 390 18.48 12.68 2.09
CA TYR A 390 17.69 12.79 3.31
C TYR A 390 17.30 11.43 3.86
N ARG A 391 16.73 10.55 3.05
CA ARG A 391 16.28 9.22 3.48
C ARG A 391 17.40 8.36 4.05
N GLN A 392 18.55 8.35 3.37
CA GLN A 392 19.71 7.59 3.83
C GLN A 392 20.24 8.12 5.16
N LEU A 393 20.36 9.43 5.26
CA LEU A 393 20.83 10.11 6.47
C LEU A 393 19.85 9.92 7.64
N GLU A 394 18.55 10.08 7.41
CA GLU A 394 17.50 9.87 8.41
C GLU A 394 17.59 8.48 9.06
N GLN A 395 17.72 7.42 8.26
CA GLN A 395 17.85 6.06 8.78
C GLN A 395 19.09 5.89 9.66
N GLN A 396 20.23 6.44 9.24
CA GLN A 396 21.47 6.39 10.01
C GLN A 396 21.33 7.12 11.35
N LEU A 397 20.75 8.32 11.34
CA LEU A 397 20.60 9.16 12.53
C LEU A 397 19.59 8.59 13.53
N ILE A 398 18.51 7.97 13.07
CA ILE A 398 17.57 7.24 13.93
C ILE A 398 18.30 6.10 14.67
N LEU A 399 19.13 5.32 13.96
CA LEU A 399 19.91 4.24 14.56
C LEU A 399 20.93 4.77 15.58
N GLN A 400 21.58 5.91 15.30
CA GLN A 400 22.52 6.56 16.24
C GLN A 400 21.80 6.96 17.55
N LEU A 401 20.63 7.60 17.45
CA LEU A 401 19.84 7.99 18.63
C LEU A 401 19.41 6.77 19.45
N GLN A 402 18.97 5.69 18.79
CA GLN A 402 18.55 4.45 19.46
C GLN A 402 19.72 3.77 20.20
N LYS A 403 20.91 3.73 19.58
CA LYS A 403 22.11 3.10 20.16
C LYS A 403 22.83 4.01 21.15
N LYS A 404 22.41 5.25 21.32
CA LYS A 404 23.09 6.27 22.13
C LYS A 404 24.57 6.42 21.76
N SER A 405 24.88 6.27 20.48
CA SER A 405 26.23 6.46 19.95
C SER A 405 26.58 7.95 19.86
N THR A 406 27.84 8.28 19.59
CA THR A 406 28.32 9.66 19.46
C THR A 406 27.51 10.40 18.39
N ILE A 407 26.92 11.55 18.76
CA ILE A 407 26.09 12.38 17.91
C ILE A 407 26.96 13.48 17.27
N GLN A 408 26.99 13.47 15.94
CA GLN A 408 27.61 14.53 15.15
C GLN A 408 26.52 15.53 14.72
N MET A 409 26.48 16.69 15.36
CA MET A 409 25.42 17.69 15.15
C MET A 409 25.31 18.17 13.71
N ASN A 410 26.42 18.22 12.96
CA ASN A 410 26.41 18.62 11.55
C ASN A 410 25.55 17.70 10.67
N ASP A 411 25.50 16.42 10.97
CA ASP A 411 24.68 15.47 10.21
C ASP A 411 23.17 15.77 10.39
N TYR A 412 22.75 16.13 11.62
CA TYR A 412 21.37 16.51 11.90
C TYR A 412 21.00 17.87 11.31
N LEU A 413 21.93 18.82 11.25
CA LEU A 413 21.73 20.09 10.55
C LEU A 413 21.59 19.87 9.04
N SER A 414 22.42 19.00 8.46
CA SER A 414 22.30 18.63 7.04
C SER A 414 20.95 18.00 6.73
N LEU A 415 20.39 17.20 7.64
CA LEU A 415 19.08 16.61 7.48
C LEU A 415 17.98 17.66 7.27
N THR A 416 17.98 18.73 8.08
CA THR A 416 16.99 19.79 7.92
C THR A 416 17.20 20.64 6.66
N ALA A 417 18.43 20.75 6.17
CA ALA A 417 18.73 21.46 4.92
C ALA A 417 18.27 20.66 3.67
N LEU A 418 18.39 19.32 3.70
CA LEU A 418 18.00 18.46 2.60
C LEU A 418 16.47 18.37 2.39
N ASN A 419 15.68 18.57 3.45
CA ASN A 419 14.22 18.52 3.38
C ASN A 419 13.58 19.54 4.34
N PRO A 420 13.68 20.84 4.04
CA PRO A 420 13.37 21.92 4.98
C PRO A 420 11.90 22.07 5.36
N ASP A 421 10.99 21.48 4.59
CA ASP A 421 9.57 21.52 4.89
C ASP A 421 9.08 20.30 5.68
N TYR A 422 9.92 19.29 5.87
CA TYR A 422 9.53 18.07 6.57
C TYR A 422 9.78 18.18 8.08
N TRP A 423 8.74 17.97 8.87
CA TRP A 423 8.74 18.11 10.32
C TRP A 423 9.77 17.22 11.03
N LYS A 424 10.02 16.02 10.50
CA LYS A 424 10.78 14.97 11.17
C LYS A 424 12.28 15.27 11.28
N GLY A 425 12.85 15.98 10.29
CA GLY A 425 14.23 16.46 10.37
C GLY A 425 14.46 17.35 11.59
N TYR A 426 13.57 18.29 11.83
CA TYR A 426 13.63 19.18 13.01
C TYR A 426 13.37 18.43 14.32
N TYR A 427 12.46 17.48 14.32
CA TYR A 427 12.25 16.61 15.49
C TYR A 427 13.52 15.83 15.86
N LEU A 428 14.18 15.18 14.89
CA LEU A 428 15.41 14.42 15.10
C LEU A 428 16.57 15.32 15.57
N LEU A 429 16.71 16.53 14.99
CA LEU A 429 17.68 17.52 15.43
C LEU A 429 17.38 17.95 16.88
N GLY A 430 16.12 18.16 17.25
CA GLY A 430 15.71 18.41 18.62
C GLY A 430 16.07 17.27 19.59
N GLU A 431 15.87 16.00 19.20
CA GLU A 431 16.27 14.83 19.99
C GLU A 431 17.80 14.74 20.15
N ALA A 432 18.57 15.12 19.13
CA ALA A 432 20.02 15.17 19.19
C ALA A 432 20.50 16.25 20.19
N TYR A 433 19.95 17.47 20.13
CA TYR A 433 20.23 18.53 21.11
C TYR A 433 19.81 18.11 22.52
N TRP A 434 18.63 17.51 22.66
CA TRP A 434 18.15 16.98 23.95
C TRP A 434 19.11 15.96 24.55
N THR A 435 19.63 15.03 23.75
CA THR A 435 20.57 13.99 24.18
C THR A 435 21.89 14.63 24.66
N ASN A 436 22.32 15.70 24.01
CA ASN A 436 23.51 16.48 24.38
C ASN A 436 23.24 17.51 25.49
N ARG A 437 22.05 17.52 26.10
CA ARG A 437 21.62 18.44 27.17
C ARG A 437 21.57 19.93 26.73
N CYS A 438 21.50 20.20 25.44
CA CYS A 438 21.31 21.52 24.87
C CYS A 438 19.81 21.83 24.76
N TYR A 439 19.16 22.07 25.92
CA TYR A 439 17.69 22.11 25.99
C TYR A 439 17.06 23.31 25.31
N LYS A 440 17.77 24.46 25.25
CA LYS A 440 17.27 25.68 24.55
C LYS A 440 17.23 25.43 23.03
N GLU A 441 18.29 24.89 22.48
CA GLU A 441 18.38 24.53 21.07
C GLU A 441 17.36 23.46 20.72
N ALA A 442 17.17 22.44 21.58
CA ALA A 442 16.13 21.43 21.42
C ALA A 442 14.73 22.05 21.38
N GLU A 443 14.44 23.02 22.28
CA GLU A 443 13.16 23.75 22.33
C GLU A 443 12.87 24.46 20.99
N GLU A 444 13.85 25.13 20.42
CA GLU A 444 13.71 25.82 19.13
C GLU A 444 13.37 24.84 18.00
N GLN A 445 14.08 23.71 17.93
CA GLN A 445 13.82 22.71 16.89
C GLN A 445 12.44 22.04 17.03
N TYR A 446 11.99 21.75 18.25
CA TYR A 446 10.64 21.23 18.47
C TYR A 446 9.55 22.24 18.08
N LYS A 447 9.77 23.55 18.31
CA LYS A 447 8.86 24.61 17.85
C LYS A 447 8.77 24.64 16.32
N ILE A 448 9.92 24.53 15.62
CA ILE A 448 9.93 24.46 14.15
C ILE A 448 9.19 23.20 13.68
N ALA A 449 9.47 22.04 14.26
CA ALA A 449 8.76 20.79 13.92
C ALA A 449 7.24 20.93 14.07
N LEU A 450 6.77 21.55 15.17
CA LEU A 450 5.35 21.80 15.44
C LEU A 450 4.68 22.79 14.48
N SER A 451 5.45 23.66 13.84
CA SER A 451 4.97 24.60 12.82
C SER A 451 4.75 23.95 11.45
N LYS A 452 5.32 22.75 11.24
CA LYS A 452 5.18 21.98 10.01
C LYS A 452 3.95 21.07 10.05
N GLU A 453 3.64 20.43 8.90
CA GLU A 453 2.54 19.47 8.79
C GLU A 453 2.97 18.09 9.35
N ILE A 454 2.41 17.73 10.50
CA ILE A 454 2.65 16.45 11.16
C ILE A 454 1.49 15.51 10.85
N PRO A 455 1.74 14.29 10.35
CA PRO A 455 0.70 13.40 9.83
C PRO A 455 -0.17 12.75 10.91
N TYR A 456 0.41 12.48 12.09
CA TYR A 456 -0.27 11.79 13.19
C TYR A 456 -0.40 12.67 14.43
N VAL A 457 -1.57 12.64 15.05
CA VAL A 457 -1.81 13.39 16.30
C VAL A 457 -0.91 12.91 17.45
N GLU A 458 -0.59 11.62 17.48
CA GLU A 458 0.33 11.06 18.49
C GLU A 458 1.75 11.60 18.38
N GLU A 459 2.27 11.74 17.16
CA GLU A 459 3.60 12.34 16.91
C GLU A 459 3.63 13.80 17.36
N ARG A 460 2.58 14.56 17.05
CA ARG A 460 2.45 15.95 17.52
C ARG A 460 2.47 16.00 19.05
N LYS A 461 1.71 15.16 19.74
CA LYS A 461 1.69 15.08 21.20
C LYS A 461 3.04 14.72 21.80
N GLN A 462 3.79 13.82 21.14
CA GLN A 462 5.15 13.45 21.58
C GLN A 462 6.08 14.68 21.53
N ILE A 463 6.06 15.45 20.45
CA ILE A 463 6.86 16.68 20.30
C ILE A 463 6.44 17.72 21.34
N GLU A 464 5.14 17.92 21.56
CA GLU A 464 4.62 18.83 22.58
C GLU A 464 5.08 18.42 23.99
N LYS A 465 5.11 17.13 24.29
CA LYS A 465 5.63 16.60 25.57
C LYS A 465 7.12 16.85 25.72
N ARG A 466 7.92 16.72 24.65
CA ARG A 466 9.36 17.08 24.65
C ARG A 466 9.54 18.57 24.88
N LEU A 467 8.80 19.39 24.16
CA LEU A 467 8.84 20.84 24.29
C LEU A 467 8.53 21.31 25.72
N LYS A 468 7.53 20.71 26.39
CA LYS A 468 7.23 21.02 27.79
C LYS A 468 8.38 20.68 28.74
N LYS A 469 9.11 19.60 28.48
CA LYS A 469 10.26 19.18 29.30
C LYS A 469 11.50 20.07 29.12
N CYS A 470 11.66 20.74 27.99
CA CYS A 470 12.75 21.70 27.78
C CYS A 470 12.63 22.96 28.69
N LYS A 471 11.42 23.28 29.14
CA LYS A 471 11.11 24.45 29.96
C LYS A 471 11.24 24.23 31.46
N ASN A 472 11.38 22.98 31.88
CA ASN A 472 11.54 22.58 33.27
C ASN A 472 12.99 22.13 33.54
#